data_ae608fbd3cb979ad2e11bf9c78a89cf4
#
_entry.id   ae608fbd3cb979ad2e11bf9c78a89cf4
#
_cell.length_a   1.000
_cell.length_b   1.000
_cell.length_c   1.000
_cell.angle_alpha   90.00
_cell.angle_beta   90.00
_cell.angle_gamma   90.00
#
_symmetry.space_group_name_H-M   'P 1'
#
loop_
_entity.id
_entity.type
_entity.pdbx_description
1 polymer ?
#
loop_
_entity_poly.entity_id
_entity_poly.type
_entity_poly.pdbx_seq_one_letter_code
_entity_poly.pdbx_strand_id
1 'polypeptide(L)'
;FDAGKCDGVYMTSMRARKYNKFAGSIDAVGAVTSNAIAQKAISFVLDNRNKHRLTASVGGEKHEVAGIIQVGLAYIFVRDKNIDTIEKAKGKKFAYLHYDQAQKTIVESIGLIAVPSDISDFVKKFNSGQVDVIAAPAYAYKPLEISKGMANGALFNFPAVNITGDLIIKPGKFPTNFGTQSRQWFINKLPSNFANIQRLEAGMD
;
A
#
# COMPACT_ATOMS: atom_id res chain seq x y z
N PHE A 1 -16.67 -9.92 -1.03
CA PHE A 1 -16.04 -10.51 -2.21
C PHE A 1 -15.82 -12.00 -1.98
N ASP A 2 -15.05 -12.41 -0.96
CA ASP A 2 -14.80 -13.83 -0.64
C ASP A 2 -16.08 -14.61 -0.30
N ALA A 3 -17.06 -13.94 0.29
CA ALA A 3 -18.38 -14.54 0.60
C ALA A 3 -19.33 -14.57 -0.60
N GLY A 4 -18.89 -14.24 -1.81
CA GLY A 4 -19.68 -14.27 -3.03
C GLY A 4 -20.75 -13.16 -3.14
N LYS A 5 -20.71 -12.14 -2.26
CA LYS A 5 -21.71 -11.06 -2.26
C LYS A 5 -21.46 -9.98 -3.32
N CYS A 6 -20.30 -9.97 -3.93
CA CYS A 6 -19.94 -9.08 -5.05
C CYS A 6 -18.93 -9.77 -5.98
N ASP A 7 -18.93 -9.37 -7.25
CA ASP A 7 -18.12 -9.96 -8.30
C ASP A 7 -16.88 -9.13 -8.65
N GLY A 8 -16.80 -7.90 -8.15
CA GLY A 8 -15.63 -7.02 -8.24
C GLY A 8 -15.42 -6.26 -6.94
N VAL A 9 -14.17 -5.96 -6.62
CA VAL A 9 -13.80 -5.22 -5.42
C VAL A 9 -12.57 -4.37 -5.68
N TYR A 10 -12.60 -3.14 -5.17
CA TYR A 10 -11.41 -2.29 -5.07
C TYR A 10 -10.86 -2.38 -3.64
N MET A 11 -9.58 -2.68 -3.52
CA MET A 11 -8.92 -2.78 -2.23
C MET A 11 -7.46 -2.37 -2.33
N THR A 12 -6.81 -2.10 -1.19
CA THR A 12 -5.36 -1.87 -1.18
C THR A 12 -4.60 -3.11 -1.64
N SER A 13 -3.48 -2.93 -2.31
CA SER A 13 -2.60 -4.00 -2.76
C SER A 13 -2.19 -4.97 -1.65
N MET A 14 -2.03 -4.48 -0.41
CA MET A 14 -1.77 -5.31 0.77
C MET A 14 -2.84 -6.39 0.99
N ARG A 15 -4.09 -6.11 0.64
CA ARG A 15 -5.19 -7.09 0.64
C ARG A 15 -5.28 -7.85 -0.68
N ALA A 16 -5.01 -7.17 -1.81
CA ALA A 16 -5.13 -7.73 -3.15
C ALA A 16 -4.08 -8.80 -3.47
N ARG A 17 -2.89 -8.73 -2.84
CA ARG A 17 -1.78 -9.68 -3.11
C ARG A 17 -2.13 -11.15 -2.85
N LYS A 18 -3.14 -11.44 -2.04
CA LYS A 18 -3.62 -12.82 -1.87
C LYS A 18 -4.25 -13.40 -3.14
N TYR A 19 -4.81 -12.52 -3.99
CA TYR A 19 -5.41 -12.90 -5.27
C TYR A 19 -4.41 -12.89 -6.42
N ASN A 20 -3.39 -12.01 -6.35
CA ASN A 20 -2.37 -11.92 -7.40
C ASN A 20 -1.03 -11.43 -6.84
N LYS A 21 -0.07 -12.35 -6.71
CA LYS A 21 1.27 -12.05 -6.18
C LYS A 21 2.12 -11.23 -7.16
N PHE A 22 1.88 -11.36 -8.47
CA PHE A 22 2.62 -10.59 -9.47
C PHE A 22 2.28 -9.09 -9.38
N ALA A 23 0.99 -8.75 -9.32
CA ALA A 23 0.58 -7.37 -9.10
C ALA A 23 1.11 -6.83 -7.76
N GLY A 24 1.03 -7.63 -6.69
CA GLY A 24 1.53 -7.24 -5.36
C GLY A 24 3.04 -7.05 -5.25
N SER A 25 3.84 -7.43 -6.27
CA SER A 25 5.30 -7.25 -6.22
C SER A 25 5.75 -5.78 -6.28
N ILE A 26 4.92 -4.88 -6.81
CA ILE A 26 5.23 -3.45 -6.87
C ILE A 26 5.18 -2.75 -5.51
N ASP A 27 4.61 -3.39 -4.52
CA ASP A 27 4.55 -2.89 -3.15
C ASP A 27 5.59 -3.56 -2.23
N ALA A 28 6.58 -4.22 -2.80
CA ALA A 28 7.69 -4.76 -2.03
C ALA A 28 8.48 -3.61 -1.38
N VAL A 29 8.84 -3.79 -0.10
CA VAL A 29 9.57 -2.77 0.68
C VAL A 29 10.88 -2.38 -0.02
N GLY A 30 11.09 -1.10 -0.22
CA GLY A 30 12.26 -0.54 -0.89
C GLY A 30 12.32 -0.73 -2.41
N ALA A 31 11.37 -1.42 -3.04
CA ALA A 31 11.39 -1.69 -4.48
C ALA A 31 11.04 -0.46 -5.32
N VAL A 32 10.10 0.36 -4.84
CA VAL A 32 9.61 1.55 -5.53
C VAL A 32 9.83 2.77 -4.65
N THR A 33 10.78 3.60 -5.03
CA THR A 33 11.31 4.70 -4.21
C THR A 33 10.96 6.09 -4.75
N SER A 34 10.13 6.17 -5.79
CA SER A 34 9.63 7.44 -6.32
C SER A 34 8.34 7.27 -7.10
N ASN A 35 7.56 8.35 -7.23
CA ASN A 35 6.36 8.38 -8.05
C ASN A 35 6.64 8.06 -9.53
N ALA A 36 7.80 8.46 -10.06
CA ALA A 36 8.19 8.15 -11.44
C ALA A 36 8.43 6.64 -11.64
N ILE A 37 9.07 5.97 -10.67
CA ILE A 37 9.25 4.52 -10.69
C ILE A 37 7.90 3.81 -10.50
N ALA A 38 7.07 4.29 -9.57
CA ALA A 38 5.73 3.75 -9.34
C ALA A 38 4.88 3.76 -10.61
N GLN A 39 4.84 4.88 -11.34
CA GLN A 39 4.09 4.99 -12.58
C GLN A 39 4.56 4.00 -13.64
N LYS A 40 5.89 3.85 -13.80
CA LYS A 40 6.46 2.87 -14.74
C LYS A 40 6.14 1.44 -14.33
N ALA A 41 6.24 1.13 -13.04
CA ALA A 41 5.95 -0.21 -12.50
C ALA A 41 4.47 -0.59 -12.70
N ILE A 42 3.54 0.31 -12.39
CA ILE A 42 2.10 0.08 -12.61
C ILE A 42 1.82 -0.09 -14.10
N SER A 43 2.36 0.79 -14.96
CA SER A 43 2.18 0.68 -16.41
C SER A 43 2.71 -0.65 -16.95
N PHE A 44 3.87 -1.11 -16.47
CA PHE A 44 4.44 -2.40 -16.85
C PHE A 44 3.54 -3.56 -16.40
N VAL A 45 3.10 -3.57 -15.16
CA VAL A 45 2.25 -4.65 -14.62
C VAL A 45 0.94 -4.74 -15.38
N LEU A 46 0.30 -3.61 -15.68
CA LEU A 46 -0.99 -3.56 -16.39
C LEU A 46 -0.87 -3.77 -17.91
N ASP A 47 0.34 -3.77 -18.47
CA ASP A 47 0.56 -3.97 -19.89
C ASP A 47 -0.08 -5.28 -20.38
N ASN A 48 -0.74 -5.24 -21.54
CA ASN A 48 -1.47 -6.39 -22.08
C ASN A 48 -0.58 -7.62 -22.32
N ARG A 49 0.72 -7.43 -22.49
CA ARG A 49 1.71 -8.53 -22.57
C ARG A 49 1.75 -9.36 -21.29
N ASN A 50 1.40 -8.78 -20.16
CA ASN A 50 1.37 -9.42 -18.84
C ASN A 50 -0.02 -9.96 -18.46
N LYS A 51 -1.04 -9.87 -19.32
CA LYS A 51 -2.42 -10.25 -19.00
C LYS A 51 -2.56 -11.67 -18.39
N HIS A 52 -1.73 -12.61 -18.87
CA HIS A 52 -1.71 -13.99 -18.38
C HIS A 52 -1.23 -14.10 -16.92
N ARG A 53 -0.42 -13.15 -16.45
CA ARG A 53 0.08 -13.08 -15.07
C ARG A 53 -0.89 -12.39 -14.12
N LEU A 54 -1.84 -11.63 -14.67
CA LEU A 54 -2.83 -10.88 -13.91
C LEU A 54 -4.09 -11.69 -13.58
N THR A 55 -4.15 -12.94 -14.04
CA THR A 55 -5.21 -13.88 -13.69
C THR A 55 -4.62 -15.01 -12.86
N ALA A 56 -5.24 -15.32 -11.74
CA ALA A 56 -4.84 -16.41 -10.86
C ALA A 56 -6.06 -17.12 -10.26
N SER A 57 -5.89 -18.37 -9.88
CA SER A 57 -6.93 -19.13 -9.15
C SER A 57 -6.58 -19.17 -7.67
N VAL A 58 -7.53 -18.77 -6.84
CA VAL A 58 -7.42 -18.79 -5.38
C VAL A 58 -8.67 -19.43 -4.82
N GLY A 59 -8.51 -20.49 -4.01
CA GLY A 59 -9.65 -21.23 -3.48
C GLY A 59 -10.55 -21.88 -4.54
N GLY A 60 -9.98 -22.23 -5.71
CA GLY A 60 -10.72 -22.82 -6.83
C GLY A 60 -11.46 -21.79 -7.70
N GLU A 61 -11.49 -20.52 -7.34
CA GLU A 61 -12.12 -19.44 -8.08
C GLU A 61 -11.08 -18.60 -8.82
N LYS A 62 -11.40 -18.22 -10.07
CA LYS A 62 -10.55 -17.38 -10.91
C LYS A 62 -10.72 -15.92 -10.54
N HIS A 63 -9.61 -15.23 -10.33
CA HIS A 63 -9.54 -13.79 -10.04
C HIS A 63 -8.65 -13.09 -11.05
N GLU A 64 -8.99 -11.87 -11.43
CA GLU A 64 -8.24 -11.06 -12.38
C GLU A 64 -8.02 -9.65 -11.81
N VAL A 65 -6.80 -9.14 -11.99
CA VAL A 65 -6.48 -7.73 -11.74
C VAL A 65 -6.92 -6.91 -12.94
N ALA A 66 -8.00 -6.18 -12.77
CA ALA A 66 -8.61 -5.36 -13.82
C ALA A 66 -8.14 -3.90 -13.80
N GLY A 67 -7.40 -3.47 -12.78
CA GLY A 67 -6.84 -2.14 -12.69
C GLY A 67 -5.99 -1.95 -11.45
N ILE A 68 -5.06 -1.00 -11.53
CA ILE A 68 -4.20 -0.57 -10.43
C ILE A 68 -4.06 0.95 -10.52
N ILE A 69 -4.18 1.64 -9.38
CA ILE A 69 -3.86 3.06 -9.24
C ILE A 69 -2.87 3.29 -8.10
N GLN A 70 -2.15 4.40 -8.17
CA GLN A 70 -1.31 4.86 -7.08
C GLN A 70 -2.18 5.42 -5.95
N VAL A 71 -1.92 4.98 -4.72
CA VAL A 71 -2.47 5.56 -3.49
C VAL A 71 -1.44 6.52 -2.86
N GLY A 72 -0.16 6.17 -2.89
CA GLY A 72 0.93 7.03 -2.43
C GLY A 72 2.15 6.24 -2.00
N LEU A 73 3.23 6.97 -1.76
CA LEU A 73 4.42 6.42 -1.13
C LEU A 73 4.28 6.54 0.39
N ALA A 74 4.46 5.44 1.11
CA ALA A 74 4.42 5.43 2.55
C ALA A 74 5.81 5.67 3.13
N TYR A 75 5.85 6.51 4.15
CA TYR A 75 7.04 6.89 4.89
C TYR A 75 6.92 6.39 6.33
N ILE A 76 8.07 6.24 6.99
CA ILE A 76 8.13 5.85 8.39
C ILE A 76 8.09 7.09 9.27
N PHE A 77 7.14 7.14 10.18
CA PHE A 77 7.00 8.15 11.22
C PHE A 77 7.40 7.54 12.55
N VAL A 78 8.24 8.23 13.31
CA VAL A 78 8.68 7.83 14.64
C VAL A 78 8.32 8.90 15.67
N ARG A 79 7.94 8.49 16.88
CA ARG A 79 7.60 9.41 17.97
C ARG A 79 8.83 10.07 18.59
N ASP A 80 9.99 9.45 18.49
CA ASP A 80 11.26 9.95 18.99
C ASP A 80 12.28 10.01 17.85
N LYS A 81 12.75 11.20 17.53
CA LYS A 81 13.76 11.45 16.49
C LYS A 81 15.08 10.72 16.70
N ASN A 82 15.35 10.25 17.93
CA ASN A 82 16.51 9.43 18.22
C ASN A 82 16.42 7.99 17.68
N ILE A 83 15.23 7.57 17.23
CA ILE A 83 15.04 6.32 16.48
C ILE A 83 15.42 6.59 15.02
N ASP A 84 16.70 6.71 14.73
CA ASP A 84 17.27 7.09 13.43
C ASP A 84 18.00 5.93 12.71
N THR A 85 18.13 4.78 13.38
CA THR A 85 18.72 3.55 12.84
C THR A 85 17.90 2.32 13.21
N ILE A 86 18.12 1.21 12.49
CA ILE A 86 17.48 -0.08 12.80
C ILE A 86 17.87 -0.55 14.20
N GLU A 87 19.12 -0.35 14.61
CA GLU A 87 19.62 -0.72 15.94
C GLU A 87 18.84 -0.02 17.06
N LYS A 88 18.57 1.28 16.90
CA LYS A 88 17.80 2.08 17.86
C LYS A 88 16.29 1.80 17.79
N ALA A 89 15.82 1.25 16.68
CA ALA A 89 14.44 0.82 16.53
C ALA A 89 14.15 -0.54 17.20
N LYS A 90 15.17 -1.37 17.47
CA LYS A 90 14.98 -2.68 18.14
C LYS A 90 14.20 -2.55 19.45
N GLY A 91 13.19 -3.38 19.61
CA GLY A 91 12.30 -3.37 20.78
C GLY A 91 11.24 -2.27 20.78
N LYS A 92 11.26 -1.36 19.79
CA LYS A 92 10.19 -0.36 19.62
C LYS A 92 8.96 -0.99 19.00
N LYS A 93 7.78 -0.46 19.31
CA LYS A 93 6.49 -0.96 18.86
C LYS A 93 6.11 -0.34 17.52
N PHE A 94 5.83 -1.17 16.54
CA PHE A 94 5.36 -0.76 15.20
C PHE A 94 3.90 -1.18 15.00
N ALA A 95 3.01 -0.26 14.66
CA ALA A 95 1.65 -0.58 14.29
C ALA A 95 1.62 -1.14 12.86
N TYR A 96 1.38 -2.44 12.72
CA TYR A 96 1.19 -3.08 11.42
C TYR A 96 -0.30 -3.36 11.18
N LEU A 97 -0.71 -3.37 9.91
CA LEU A 97 -2.09 -3.70 9.55
C LEU A 97 -2.31 -5.22 9.73
N HIS A 98 -3.21 -5.62 10.62
CA HIS A 98 -3.39 -6.99 11.09
C HIS A 98 -3.56 -8.03 9.96
N TYR A 99 -4.07 -7.61 8.80
CA TYR A 99 -4.22 -8.46 7.60
C TYR A 99 -2.95 -8.52 6.73
N ASP A 100 -1.89 -7.75 7.03
CA ASP A 100 -0.63 -7.72 6.26
C ASP A 100 0.46 -8.52 6.99
N GLN A 101 0.46 -9.84 6.79
CA GLN A 101 1.47 -10.73 7.38
C GLN A 101 2.88 -10.47 6.86
N ALA A 102 3.03 -9.93 5.64
CA ALA A 102 4.34 -9.56 5.10
C ALA A 102 4.92 -8.38 5.88
N GLN A 103 4.12 -7.36 6.17
CA GLN A 103 4.53 -6.24 7.01
C GLN A 103 4.94 -6.71 8.40
N LYS A 104 4.14 -7.59 9.03
CA LYS A 104 4.47 -8.19 10.33
C LYS A 104 5.83 -8.87 10.31
N THR A 105 6.05 -9.76 9.33
CA THR A 105 7.30 -10.52 9.20
C THR A 105 8.51 -9.60 9.04
N ILE A 106 8.41 -8.55 8.23
CA ILE A 106 9.50 -7.58 8.03
C ILE A 106 9.79 -6.83 9.34
N VAL A 107 8.75 -6.31 10.00
CA VAL A 107 8.87 -5.59 11.28
C VAL A 107 9.57 -6.44 12.34
N GLU A 108 9.16 -7.70 12.49
CA GLU A 108 9.76 -8.62 13.46
C GLU A 108 11.20 -9.01 13.07
N SER A 109 11.49 -9.18 11.77
CA SER A 109 12.83 -9.56 11.29
C SER A 109 13.91 -8.51 11.57
N ILE A 110 13.53 -7.24 11.67
CA ILE A 110 14.44 -6.14 12.01
C ILE A 110 14.42 -5.79 13.51
N GLY A 111 13.74 -6.62 14.31
CA GLY A 111 13.77 -6.54 15.77
C GLY A 111 12.77 -5.59 16.41
N LEU A 112 11.79 -5.06 15.67
CA LEU A 112 10.68 -4.30 16.25
C LEU A 112 9.60 -5.24 16.78
N ILE A 113 8.75 -4.71 17.65
CA ILE A 113 7.57 -5.40 18.18
C ILE A 113 6.37 -5.04 17.31
N ALA A 114 5.84 -6.03 16.58
CA ALA A 114 4.67 -5.82 15.73
C ALA A 114 3.38 -5.75 16.57
N VAL A 115 2.69 -4.62 16.52
CA VAL A 115 1.41 -4.39 17.20
C VAL A 115 0.28 -4.40 16.18
N PRO A 116 -0.67 -5.34 16.24
CA PRO A 116 -1.76 -5.41 15.27
C PRO A 116 -2.67 -4.18 15.37
N SER A 117 -3.00 -3.62 14.22
CA SER A 117 -3.78 -2.38 14.09
C SER A 117 -4.67 -2.43 12.86
N ASP A 118 -5.67 -1.56 12.84
CA ASP A 118 -6.50 -1.27 11.68
C ASP A 118 -6.20 0.11 11.11
N ILE A 119 -6.65 0.37 9.89
CA ILE A 119 -6.58 1.72 9.27
C ILE A 119 -7.30 2.76 10.15
N SER A 120 -8.34 2.36 10.87
CA SER A 120 -9.13 3.24 11.74
C SER A 120 -8.46 3.56 13.08
N ASP A 121 -7.43 2.81 13.53
CA ASP A 121 -6.87 2.97 14.87
C ASP A 121 -5.34 3.14 14.93
N PHE A 122 -4.58 2.84 13.88
CA PHE A 122 -3.11 2.84 13.92
C PHE A 122 -2.52 4.23 14.27
N VAL A 123 -3.09 5.31 13.72
CA VAL A 123 -2.67 6.68 14.07
C VAL A 123 -3.06 7.03 15.49
N LYS A 124 -4.24 6.60 15.97
CA LYS A 124 -4.65 6.81 17.35
C LYS A 124 -3.69 6.13 18.33
N LYS A 125 -3.27 4.89 18.03
CA LYS A 125 -2.25 4.19 18.83
C LYS A 125 -0.91 4.92 18.82
N PHE A 126 -0.52 5.48 17.69
CA PHE A 126 0.69 6.30 17.58
C PHE A 126 0.60 7.57 18.40
N ASN A 127 -0.46 8.33 18.24
CA ASN A 127 -0.67 9.59 18.96
C ASN A 127 -0.75 9.41 20.48
N SER A 128 -1.33 8.29 20.95
CA SER A 128 -1.43 7.98 22.38
C SER A 128 -0.17 7.35 22.99
N GLY A 129 0.85 7.02 22.19
CA GLY A 129 2.07 6.37 22.66
C GLY A 129 1.96 4.86 22.89
N GLN A 130 0.91 4.23 22.41
CA GLN A 130 0.79 2.77 22.44
C GLN A 130 1.77 2.10 21.47
N VAL A 131 2.14 2.80 20.39
CA VAL A 131 3.19 2.40 19.45
C VAL A 131 4.14 3.57 19.21
N ASP A 132 5.37 3.24 18.83
CA ASP A 132 6.47 4.20 18.63
C ASP A 132 6.65 4.58 17.16
N VAL A 133 6.21 3.69 16.25
CA VAL A 133 6.50 3.74 14.81
C VAL A 133 5.25 3.38 14.02
N ILE A 134 5.00 4.14 12.96
CA ILE A 134 3.97 3.83 11.94
C ILE A 134 4.52 4.05 10.53
N ALA A 135 3.85 3.43 9.55
CA ALA A 135 4.03 3.75 8.13
C ALA A 135 2.74 4.35 7.57
N ALA A 136 2.84 5.48 6.88
CA ALA A 136 1.69 6.14 6.26
C ALA A 136 2.12 6.94 5.02
N PRO A 137 1.22 7.17 4.05
CA PRO A 137 1.47 8.14 2.98
C PRO A 137 1.73 9.52 3.58
N ALA A 138 2.67 10.24 2.98
CA ALA A 138 3.03 11.57 3.46
C ALA A 138 1.81 12.50 3.55
N TYR A 139 0.95 12.53 2.54
CA TYR A 139 -0.25 13.37 2.55
C TYR A 139 -1.26 13.04 3.66
N ALA A 140 -1.14 11.87 4.31
CA ALA A 140 -1.98 11.51 5.46
C ALA A 140 -1.61 12.26 6.75
N TYR A 141 -0.45 12.94 6.77
CA TYR A 141 0.08 13.62 7.96
C TYR A 141 -0.92 14.60 8.60
N LYS A 142 -1.45 15.54 7.81
CA LYS A 142 -2.42 16.52 8.32
C LYS A 142 -3.83 15.91 8.53
N PRO A 143 -4.43 15.23 7.54
CA PRO A 143 -5.80 14.70 7.68
C PRO A 143 -5.96 13.68 8.80
N LEU A 144 -4.95 12.86 9.07
CA LEU A 144 -4.98 11.88 10.16
C LEU A 144 -4.36 12.41 11.46
N GLU A 145 -3.98 13.69 11.49
CA GLU A 145 -3.41 14.34 12.68
C GLU A 145 -2.17 13.60 13.26
N ILE A 146 -1.33 13.00 12.39
CA ILE A 146 -0.12 12.28 12.80
C ILE A 146 0.81 13.18 13.62
N SER A 147 0.78 14.50 13.36
CA SER A 147 1.55 15.52 14.09
C SER A 147 1.35 15.45 15.62
N LYS A 148 0.18 15.04 16.09
CA LYS A 148 -0.10 14.92 17.55
C LYS A 148 0.82 13.89 18.24
N GLY A 149 1.28 12.88 17.53
CA GLY A 149 2.23 11.88 18.03
C GLY A 149 3.69 12.28 17.88
N MET A 150 4.00 13.39 17.19
CA MET A 150 5.33 13.74 16.74
C MET A 150 5.98 14.93 17.47
N ALA A 151 5.58 15.26 18.69
CA ALA A 151 6.15 16.40 19.43
C ALA A 151 7.69 16.38 19.52
N ASN A 152 8.30 15.20 19.61
CA ASN A 152 9.76 14.97 19.53
C ASN A 152 10.11 13.97 18.43
N GLY A 153 9.21 13.79 17.46
CA GLY A 153 9.31 12.77 16.42
C GLY A 153 10.05 13.22 15.17
N ALA A 154 10.16 12.29 14.25
CA ALA A 154 10.74 12.52 12.93
C ALA A 154 10.02 11.67 11.86
N LEU A 155 10.17 12.12 10.62
CA LEU A 155 9.83 11.39 9.41
C LEU A 155 11.14 10.94 8.74
N PHE A 156 11.26 9.66 8.42
CA PHE A 156 12.36 9.21 7.57
C PHE A 156 12.14 9.72 6.14
N ASN A 157 13.05 10.54 5.65
CA ASN A 157 12.99 11.08 4.28
C ASN A 157 13.36 10.01 3.24
N PHE A 158 12.70 8.86 3.33
CA PHE A 158 12.86 7.73 2.43
C PHE A 158 11.55 6.96 2.37
N PRO A 159 10.93 6.80 1.18
CA PRO A 159 9.72 6.03 1.05
C PRO A 159 10.01 4.54 1.29
N ALA A 160 9.36 3.97 2.29
CA ALA A 160 9.56 2.57 2.68
C ALA A 160 8.80 1.61 1.76
N VAL A 161 7.59 1.98 1.35
CA VAL A 161 6.73 1.11 0.54
C VAL A 161 5.84 1.94 -0.38
N ASN A 162 5.61 1.42 -1.58
CA ASN A 162 4.61 1.92 -2.49
C ASN A 162 3.24 1.34 -2.12
N ILE A 163 2.21 2.15 -2.06
CA ILE A 163 0.84 1.70 -1.81
C ILE A 163 0.00 1.91 -3.05
N THR A 164 -0.58 0.83 -3.56
CA THR A 164 -1.54 0.86 -4.67
C THR A 164 -2.93 0.43 -4.22
N GLY A 165 -3.91 0.77 -5.03
CA GLY A 165 -5.27 0.26 -4.96
C GLY A 165 -5.56 -0.57 -6.19
N ASP A 166 -6.04 -1.78 -5.99
CA ASP A 166 -6.22 -2.77 -7.03
C ASP A 166 -7.69 -3.10 -7.21
N LEU A 167 -8.16 -3.10 -8.45
CA LEU A 167 -9.47 -3.61 -8.83
C LEU A 167 -9.33 -5.10 -9.15
N ILE A 168 -9.89 -5.94 -8.28
CA ILE A 168 -9.94 -7.40 -8.44
C ILE A 168 -11.34 -7.80 -8.87
N ILE A 169 -11.46 -8.61 -9.90
CA ILE A 169 -12.73 -9.11 -10.42
C ILE A 169 -12.74 -10.64 -10.51
N LYS A 170 -13.96 -11.21 -10.55
CA LYS A 170 -14.23 -12.59 -10.96
C LYS A 170 -14.51 -12.58 -12.47
N PRO A 171 -13.53 -12.90 -13.34
CA PRO A 171 -13.66 -12.59 -14.78
C PRO A 171 -14.86 -13.26 -15.45
N GLY A 172 -15.30 -14.42 -14.97
CA GLY A 172 -16.49 -15.10 -15.48
C GLY A 172 -17.83 -14.37 -15.23
N LYS A 173 -17.83 -13.32 -14.42
CA LYS A 173 -19.01 -12.49 -14.10
C LYS A 173 -19.05 -11.18 -14.90
N PHE A 174 -18.06 -10.94 -15.76
CA PHE A 174 -17.93 -9.73 -16.57
C PHE A 174 -17.86 -10.07 -18.07
N PRO A 175 -18.14 -9.12 -18.96
CA PRO A 175 -17.94 -9.32 -20.39
C PRO A 175 -16.52 -9.77 -20.71
N THR A 176 -16.34 -10.60 -21.74
CA THR A 176 -15.07 -11.30 -22.08
C THR A 176 -13.85 -10.40 -22.13
N ASN A 177 -13.98 -9.16 -22.60
CA ASN A 177 -12.85 -8.21 -22.72
C ASN A 177 -12.80 -7.17 -21.61
N PHE A 178 -13.63 -7.28 -20.58
CA PHE A 178 -13.72 -6.26 -19.53
C PHE A 178 -12.39 -5.98 -18.87
N GLY A 179 -11.67 -7.02 -18.42
CA GLY A 179 -10.39 -6.85 -17.72
C GLY A 179 -9.34 -6.12 -18.58
N THR A 180 -9.26 -6.46 -19.88
CA THR A 180 -8.34 -5.79 -20.82
C THR A 180 -8.73 -4.32 -21.04
N GLN A 181 -10.00 -4.02 -21.26
CA GLN A 181 -10.49 -2.66 -21.44
C GLN A 181 -10.32 -1.82 -20.17
N SER A 182 -10.60 -2.41 -19.02
CA SER A 182 -10.42 -1.79 -17.72
C SER A 182 -8.96 -1.42 -17.47
N ARG A 183 -8.03 -2.36 -17.65
CA ARG A 183 -6.59 -2.09 -17.51
C ARG A 183 -6.12 -0.96 -18.41
N GLN A 184 -6.56 -0.93 -19.66
CA GLN A 184 -6.21 0.15 -20.59
C GLN A 184 -6.75 1.50 -20.09
N TRP A 185 -7.98 1.53 -19.56
CA TRP A 185 -8.54 2.73 -18.96
C TRP A 185 -7.70 3.21 -17.78
N PHE A 186 -7.30 2.29 -16.88
CA PHE A 186 -6.44 2.61 -15.74
C PHE A 186 -5.08 3.17 -16.19
N ILE A 187 -4.41 2.55 -17.18
CA ILE A 187 -3.17 3.04 -17.75
C ILE A 187 -3.32 4.47 -18.26
N ASN A 188 -4.39 4.76 -19.00
CA ASN A 188 -4.66 6.08 -19.55
C ASN A 188 -4.92 7.14 -18.45
N LYS A 189 -5.35 6.71 -17.26
CA LYS A 189 -5.61 7.58 -16.10
C LYS A 189 -4.41 7.77 -15.17
N LEU A 190 -3.35 6.98 -15.31
CA LEU A 190 -2.17 7.10 -14.44
C LEU A 190 -1.57 8.51 -14.41
N PRO A 191 -1.39 9.25 -15.52
CA PRO A 191 -0.84 10.60 -15.46
C PRO A 191 -1.65 11.53 -14.55
N SER A 192 -2.98 11.51 -14.67
CA SER A 192 -3.85 12.34 -13.82
C SER A 192 -3.89 11.86 -12.37
N ASN A 193 -3.81 10.55 -12.14
CA ASN A 193 -3.72 9.98 -10.80
C ASN A 193 -2.42 10.43 -10.10
N PHE A 194 -1.27 10.32 -10.75
CA PHE A 194 0.00 10.78 -10.19
C PHE A 194 0.06 12.30 -9.98
N ALA A 195 -0.51 13.10 -10.89
CA ALA A 195 -0.61 14.54 -10.70
C ALA A 195 -1.46 14.89 -9.45
N ASN A 196 -2.50 14.13 -9.16
CA ASN A 196 -3.30 14.29 -7.95
C ASN A 196 -2.49 13.94 -6.69
N ILE A 197 -1.75 12.84 -6.69
CA ILE A 197 -0.89 12.43 -5.56
C ILE A 197 0.16 13.52 -5.29
N GLN A 198 0.86 13.98 -6.31
CA GLN A 198 1.86 15.05 -6.17
C GLN A 198 1.27 16.34 -5.59
N ARG A 199 0.04 16.70 -5.98
CA ARG A 199 -0.65 17.88 -5.43
C ARG A 199 -1.01 17.69 -3.96
N LEU A 200 -1.43 16.49 -3.56
CA LEU A 200 -1.70 16.16 -2.15
C LEU A 200 -0.41 16.21 -1.31
N GLU A 201 0.70 15.71 -1.86
CA GLU A 201 2.01 15.73 -1.21
C GLU A 201 2.55 17.17 -1.08
N ALA A 202 2.44 18.00 -2.12
CA ALA A 202 2.87 19.41 -2.11
C ALA A 202 2.11 20.28 -1.10
N GLY A 203 0.90 19.93 -0.71
CA GLY A 203 0.11 20.62 0.31
C GLY A 203 0.55 20.33 1.76
N MET A 204 1.69 19.65 1.94
CA MET A 204 2.20 19.26 3.26
C MET A 204 3.26 20.22 3.83
N ASP A 205 3.80 21.13 3.04
CA ASP A 205 4.76 22.18 3.42
C ASP A 205 4.15 23.24 4.36
#